data_f5ef19ab1b11f652b5a819b61605ad9c
#
_entry.id   f5ef19ab1b11f652b5a819b61605ad9c
#
_cell.length_a   1.000
_cell.length_b   1.000
_cell.length_c   1.000
_cell.angle_alpha   90.00
_cell.angle_beta   90.00
_cell.angle_gamma   90.00
#
_symmetry.space_group_name_H-M   'P 1'
#
loop_
_entity.id
_entity.type
_entity.pdbx_description
1 polymer ?
#
loop_
_entity_poly.entity_id
_entity_poly.type
_entity_poly.pdbx_seq_one_letter_code
_entity_poly.pdbx_strand_id
1 'polypeptide(L)'
;MKNKMYPCLWFDGNAKEAADYYCAAFENSSITSENPMVVIFELDGFQFMGLNGGPMFKKNPSISFFAYCDSAEEIEQKWKHLSADGSVMMALDKYPWSEKYGWCQDKFGVNWQLMMGNNNEQKIVPALMFTQQQAGKAEEAINFYTDVFSKQNGSPKNAEVKMISPYEKGEHDVEGYIKHAQFTLNNQLFVAMDSSGAHNFTFNEGVSIVVPCETQEEIDYFWNKLTEGGQESQCGWLKDKFGVSWQIVPSMLGKLMSDPARREKVTQAFMKMKKFDIKKLEEA
;
A
#
# COMPACT_ATOMS: atom_id res chain seq x y z
N MET A 1 9.18 -0.80 18.65
CA MET A 1 8.59 0.06 17.58
C MET A 1 7.19 -0.49 17.34
N LYS A 2 6.15 0.36 17.33
CA LYS A 2 4.80 -0.11 16.93
C LYS A 2 4.90 -0.69 15.51
N ASN A 3 4.19 -1.76 15.26
CA ASN A 3 4.17 -2.41 13.94
C ASN A 3 3.76 -1.41 12.87
N LYS A 4 4.63 -1.20 11.90
CA LYS A 4 4.35 -0.31 10.77
C LYS A 4 3.33 -0.96 9.84
N MET A 5 2.46 -0.15 9.25
CA MET A 5 1.61 -0.60 8.13
C MET A 5 2.48 -0.93 6.92
N TYR A 6 2.01 -1.83 6.07
CA TYR A 6 2.72 -2.21 4.85
C TYR A 6 1.74 -2.65 3.75
N PRO A 7 2.10 -2.46 2.48
CA PRO A 7 1.28 -2.94 1.38
C PRO A 7 1.38 -4.46 1.23
N CYS A 8 0.24 -5.05 0.86
CA CYS A 8 0.15 -6.42 0.38
C CYS A 8 -0.11 -6.40 -1.13
N LEU A 9 0.75 -7.07 -1.87
CA LEU A 9 0.69 -7.23 -3.31
C LEU A 9 0.12 -8.61 -3.63
N TRP A 10 -0.96 -8.66 -4.40
CA TRP A 10 -1.60 -9.91 -4.82
C TRP A 10 -0.89 -10.54 -6.01
N PHE A 11 -0.57 -11.84 -5.95
CA PHE A 11 0.11 -12.60 -6.99
C PHE A 11 -0.60 -13.92 -7.31
N ASP A 12 -0.37 -14.40 -8.52
CA ASP A 12 -0.83 -15.71 -9.00
C ASP A 12 0.32 -16.74 -8.92
N GLY A 13 0.76 -17.05 -7.70
CA GLY A 13 1.78 -18.06 -7.44
C GLY A 13 3.24 -17.60 -7.60
N ASN A 14 3.50 -16.37 -8.03
CA ASN A 14 4.83 -15.85 -8.32
C ASN A 14 5.33 -14.74 -7.36
N ALA A 15 4.80 -14.71 -6.12
CA ALA A 15 5.21 -13.71 -5.13
C ALA A 15 6.70 -13.77 -4.78
N LYS A 16 7.30 -14.98 -4.72
CA LYS A 16 8.73 -15.17 -4.44
C LYS A 16 9.60 -14.63 -5.57
N GLU A 17 9.24 -14.94 -6.82
CA GLU A 17 9.95 -14.44 -8.00
C GLU A 17 9.91 -12.90 -8.05
N ALA A 18 8.74 -12.31 -7.73
CA ALA A 18 8.60 -10.86 -7.66
C ALA A 18 9.45 -10.26 -6.54
N ALA A 19 9.46 -10.85 -5.35
CA ALA A 19 10.29 -10.38 -4.23
C ALA A 19 11.79 -10.44 -4.57
N ASP A 20 12.28 -11.51 -5.18
CA ASP A 20 13.67 -11.61 -5.64
C ASP A 20 14.01 -10.53 -6.67
N TYR A 21 13.08 -10.30 -7.61
CA TYR A 21 13.22 -9.25 -8.63
C TYR A 21 13.31 -7.86 -8.01
N TYR A 22 12.48 -7.54 -7.02
CA TYR A 22 12.54 -6.25 -6.33
C TYR A 22 13.80 -6.13 -5.47
N CYS A 23 14.20 -7.18 -4.77
CA CYS A 23 15.45 -7.17 -4.00
C CYS A 23 16.69 -6.97 -4.89
N ALA A 24 16.63 -7.32 -6.17
CA ALA A 24 17.71 -7.02 -7.11
C ALA A 24 17.70 -5.56 -7.62
N ALA A 25 16.58 -4.84 -7.50
CA ALA A 25 16.44 -3.46 -7.93
C ALA A 25 16.79 -2.43 -6.82
N PHE A 26 16.66 -2.82 -5.55
CA PHE A 26 16.86 -1.92 -4.40
C PHE A 26 18.02 -2.42 -3.54
N GLU A 27 18.96 -1.51 -3.19
CA GLU A 27 20.22 -1.91 -2.53
C GLU A 27 20.02 -2.43 -1.11
N ASN A 28 19.23 -1.73 -0.29
CA ASN A 28 18.96 -2.12 1.10
C ASN A 28 17.67 -2.93 1.18
N SER A 29 17.73 -4.17 0.69
CA SER A 29 16.55 -5.02 0.53
C SER A 29 16.83 -6.48 0.90
N SER A 30 15.82 -7.17 1.39
CA SER A 30 15.90 -8.59 1.73
C SER A 30 14.52 -9.23 1.84
N ILE A 31 14.45 -10.55 1.60
CA ILE A 31 13.31 -11.36 1.98
C ILE A 31 13.50 -11.77 3.44
N THR A 32 12.55 -11.34 4.29
CA THR A 32 12.63 -11.56 5.75
C THR A 32 11.86 -12.80 6.20
N SER A 33 10.86 -13.24 5.43
CA SER A 33 10.11 -14.47 5.68
C SER A 33 9.45 -14.96 4.39
N GLU A 34 9.39 -16.27 4.23
CA GLU A 34 8.68 -16.87 3.09
C GLU A 34 7.98 -18.18 3.47
N ASN A 35 6.85 -18.41 2.83
CA ASN A 35 6.15 -19.68 2.77
C ASN A 35 5.37 -19.73 1.42
N PRO A 36 4.74 -20.86 1.05
CA PRO A 36 4.06 -20.95 -0.25
C PRO A 36 2.96 -19.91 -0.50
N MET A 37 2.32 -19.40 0.56
CA MET A 37 1.22 -18.41 0.45
C MET A 37 1.71 -16.97 0.56
N VAL A 38 2.73 -16.70 1.38
CA VAL A 38 3.13 -15.34 1.76
C VAL A 38 4.64 -15.20 1.73
N VAL A 39 5.11 -14.13 1.12
CA VAL A 39 6.51 -13.68 1.14
C VAL A 39 6.55 -12.28 1.75
N ILE A 40 7.30 -12.10 2.83
CA ILE A 40 7.56 -10.79 3.43
C ILE A 40 8.96 -10.35 3.00
N PHE A 41 9.05 -9.14 2.49
CA PHE A 41 10.31 -8.57 2.05
C PHE A 41 10.38 -7.08 2.36
N GLU A 42 11.57 -6.56 2.44
CA GLU A 42 11.86 -5.14 2.68
C GLU A 42 12.64 -4.56 1.51
N LEU A 43 12.27 -3.35 1.11
CA LEU A 43 12.97 -2.55 0.11
C LEU A 43 13.28 -1.19 0.73
N ASP A 44 14.55 -0.82 0.82
CA ASP A 44 15.00 0.42 1.47
C ASP A 44 14.37 0.64 2.87
N GLY A 45 14.23 -0.46 3.65
CA GLY A 45 13.64 -0.45 4.99
C GLY A 45 12.10 -0.31 5.02
N PHE A 46 11.43 -0.37 3.87
CA PHE A 46 9.98 -0.38 3.77
C PHE A 46 9.48 -1.80 3.50
N GLN A 47 8.62 -2.32 4.40
CA GLN A 47 8.13 -3.69 4.32
C GLN A 47 7.03 -3.84 3.28
N PHE A 48 7.05 -4.97 2.57
CA PHE A 48 6.00 -5.44 1.67
C PHE A 48 5.58 -6.87 2.02
N MET A 49 4.37 -7.22 1.67
CA MET A 49 3.89 -8.60 1.64
C MET A 49 3.50 -8.99 0.21
N GLY A 50 4.06 -10.07 -0.30
CA GLY A 50 3.56 -10.76 -1.49
C GLY A 50 2.63 -11.89 -1.08
N LEU A 51 1.37 -11.86 -1.53
CA LEU A 51 0.38 -12.89 -1.26
C LEU A 51 0.06 -13.68 -2.53
N ASN A 52 0.31 -14.97 -2.52
CA ASN A 52 -0.09 -15.90 -3.58
C ASN A 52 -1.58 -16.26 -3.44
N GLY A 53 -2.45 -15.34 -3.85
CA GLY A 53 -3.91 -15.47 -3.74
C GLY A 53 -4.59 -16.03 -5.00
N GLY A 54 -3.82 -16.33 -6.07
CA GLY A 54 -4.34 -16.84 -7.34
C GLY A 54 -4.70 -15.73 -8.34
N PRO A 55 -5.36 -16.05 -9.46
CA PRO A 55 -5.53 -15.15 -10.61
C PRO A 55 -6.64 -14.10 -10.46
N MET A 56 -7.31 -14.03 -9.30
CA MET A 56 -8.55 -13.26 -9.14
C MET A 56 -8.36 -11.76 -9.28
N PHE A 57 -7.31 -11.20 -8.69
CA PHE A 57 -7.08 -9.76 -8.66
C PHE A 57 -5.79 -9.38 -9.37
N LYS A 58 -5.85 -8.31 -10.17
CA LYS A 58 -4.70 -7.72 -10.86
C LYS A 58 -4.40 -6.36 -10.28
N LYS A 59 -3.12 -6.11 -10.00
CA LYS A 59 -2.64 -4.79 -9.64
C LYS A 59 -2.88 -3.80 -10.78
N ASN A 60 -3.11 -2.54 -10.45
CA ASN A 60 -3.36 -1.48 -11.41
C ASN A 60 -2.81 -0.14 -10.88
N PRO A 61 -2.78 0.94 -11.68
CA PRO A 61 -2.19 2.21 -11.28
C PRO A 61 -2.90 2.99 -10.17
N SER A 62 -4.08 2.56 -9.68
CA SER A 62 -4.77 3.24 -8.57
C SER A 62 -3.94 3.25 -7.28
N ILE A 63 -3.09 2.23 -7.08
CA ILE A 63 -2.08 2.23 -6.03
C ILE A 63 -0.72 2.00 -6.69
N SER A 64 0.18 2.94 -6.48
CA SER A 64 1.56 2.92 -6.94
C SER A 64 2.52 3.23 -5.80
N PHE A 65 3.81 3.10 -6.03
CA PHE A 65 4.84 3.37 -5.04
C PHE A 65 5.83 4.39 -5.59
N PHE A 66 5.91 5.56 -4.94
CA PHE A 66 7.05 6.44 -5.18
C PHE A 66 8.31 5.77 -4.63
N ALA A 67 9.38 5.78 -5.41
CA ALA A 67 10.71 5.38 -5.00
C ALA A 67 11.65 6.56 -5.22
N TYR A 68 12.08 7.18 -4.12
CA TYR A 68 12.99 8.32 -4.13
C TYR A 68 14.42 7.82 -4.32
N CYS A 69 15.13 8.44 -5.25
CA CYS A 69 16.51 8.11 -5.61
C CYS A 69 17.42 9.32 -5.34
N ASP A 70 18.56 9.07 -4.71
CA ASP A 70 19.49 10.13 -4.29
C ASP A 70 20.36 10.63 -5.45
N SER A 71 20.49 9.86 -6.54
CA SER A 71 21.34 10.21 -7.70
C SER A 71 20.68 9.83 -9.04
N ALA A 72 21.22 10.43 -10.10
CA ALA A 72 20.83 10.15 -11.49
C ALA A 72 21.16 8.72 -11.88
N GLU A 73 22.28 8.18 -11.41
CA GLU A 73 22.72 6.82 -11.69
C GLU A 73 21.77 5.80 -11.03
N GLU A 74 21.38 6.04 -9.79
CA GLU A 74 20.45 5.17 -9.04
C GLU A 74 19.09 5.08 -9.74
N ILE A 75 18.50 6.23 -10.09
CA ILE A 75 17.18 6.25 -10.74
C ILE A 75 17.23 5.59 -12.13
N GLU A 76 18.32 5.75 -12.90
CA GLU A 76 18.49 5.09 -14.19
C GLU A 76 18.61 3.58 -14.07
N GLN A 77 19.34 3.09 -13.08
CA GLN A 77 19.49 1.66 -12.83
C GLN A 77 18.15 1.03 -12.40
N LYS A 78 17.45 1.64 -11.43
CA LYS A 78 16.12 1.20 -11.00
C LYS A 78 15.12 1.26 -12.15
N TRP A 79 15.12 2.33 -12.95
CA TRP A 79 14.26 2.47 -14.12
C TRP A 79 14.48 1.36 -15.13
N LYS A 80 15.74 1.12 -15.51
CA LYS A 80 16.10 0.07 -16.45
C LYS A 80 15.62 -1.30 -16.00
N HIS A 81 15.70 -1.58 -14.70
CA HIS A 81 15.27 -2.84 -14.13
C HIS A 81 13.73 -2.94 -14.06
N LEU A 82 13.06 -1.95 -13.47
CA LEU A 82 11.63 -2.00 -13.18
C LEU A 82 10.74 -1.82 -14.42
N SER A 83 11.21 -1.07 -15.43
CA SER A 83 10.46 -0.90 -16.69
C SER A 83 10.68 -2.03 -17.71
N ALA A 84 11.68 -2.92 -17.48
CA ALA A 84 11.93 -4.05 -18.35
C ALA A 84 10.76 -5.04 -18.36
N ASP A 85 10.33 -5.44 -19.56
CA ASP A 85 9.20 -6.35 -19.78
C ASP A 85 7.86 -5.89 -19.16
N GLY A 86 7.79 -4.59 -18.84
CA GLY A 86 6.61 -3.91 -18.29
C GLY A 86 6.00 -2.91 -19.28
N SER A 87 5.34 -1.88 -18.77
CA SER A 87 4.80 -0.78 -19.56
C SER A 87 5.21 0.57 -18.98
N VAL A 88 5.61 1.50 -19.86
CA VAL A 88 5.93 2.86 -19.47
C VAL A 88 4.67 3.72 -19.53
N MET A 89 4.31 4.33 -18.41
CA MET A 89 3.18 5.26 -18.29
C MET A 89 3.63 6.71 -18.46
N MET A 90 4.79 7.07 -17.88
CA MET A 90 5.48 8.34 -18.10
C MET A 90 6.96 8.04 -18.25
N ALA A 91 7.57 8.50 -19.34
CA ALA A 91 8.99 8.25 -19.60
C ALA A 91 9.88 8.82 -18.48
N LEU A 92 11.04 8.21 -18.24
CA LEU A 92 12.03 8.78 -17.33
C LEU A 92 12.64 10.04 -17.98
N ASP A 93 12.22 11.22 -17.51
CA ASP A 93 12.62 12.51 -18.08
C ASP A 93 12.51 13.61 -17.00
N LYS A 94 12.85 14.85 -17.40
CA LYS A 94 12.62 16.05 -16.60
C LYS A 94 11.16 16.49 -16.69
N TYR A 95 10.57 16.80 -15.54
CA TYR A 95 9.21 17.32 -15.40
C TYR A 95 9.20 18.59 -14.56
N PRO A 96 8.14 19.43 -14.61
CA PRO A 96 8.08 20.66 -13.82
C PRO A 96 8.29 20.49 -12.32
N TRP A 97 7.99 19.30 -11.79
CA TRP A 97 8.09 18.97 -10.35
C TRP A 97 9.33 18.17 -9.96
N SER A 98 10.14 17.70 -10.93
CA SER A 98 11.34 16.91 -10.65
C SER A 98 12.35 17.00 -11.81
N GLU A 99 13.62 17.10 -11.48
CA GLU A 99 14.71 17.04 -12.48
C GLU A 99 14.76 15.66 -13.19
N LYS A 100 14.28 14.60 -12.55
CA LYS A 100 14.17 13.28 -13.16
C LYS A 100 13.05 12.49 -12.49
N TYR A 101 12.05 12.12 -13.27
CA TYR A 101 10.88 11.36 -12.83
C TYR A 101 10.45 10.40 -13.94
N GLY A 102 9.92 9.25 -13.56
CA GLY A 102 9.30 8.31 -14.48
C GLY A 102 8.29 7.43 -13.78
N TRP A 103 7.27 6.99 -14.52
CA TRP A 103 6.23 6.08 -14.04
C TRP A 103 6.15 4.86 -14.93
N CYS A 104 6.31 3.67 -14.36
CA CYS A 104 6.15 2.40 -15.07
C CYS A 104 5.31 1.41 -14.28
N GLN A 105 4.70 0.49 -14.99
CA GLN A 105 4.20 -0.76 -14.44
C GLN A 105 5.23 -1.85 -14.77
N ASP A 106 5.70 -2.59 -13.77
CA ASP A 106 6.65 -3.66 -13.98
C ASP A 106 5.99 -4.94 -14.56
N LYS A 107 6.80 -5.93 -14.89
CA LYS A 107 6.34 -7.23 -15.44
C LYS A 107 5.41 -8.02 -14.51
N PHE A 108 5.38 -7.69 -13.22
CA PHE A 108 4.47 -8.28 -12.23
C PHE A 108 3.21 -7.44 -12.00
N GLY A 109 3.08 -6.31 -12.70
CA GLY A 109 1.93 -5.41 -12.63
C GLY A 109 1.96 -4.40 -11.49
N VAL A 110 3.06 -4.29 -10.73
CA VAL A 110 3.24 -3.26 -9.71
C VAL A 110 3.62 -1.94 -10.36
N ASN A 111 3.06 -0.85 -9.87
CA ASN A 111 3.26 0.49 -10.41
C ASN A 111 4.27 1.27 -9.59
N TRP A 112 5.34 1.72 -10.23
CA TRP A 112 6.46 2.44 -9.65
C TRP A 112 6.56 3.85 -10.21
N GLN A 113 6.66 4.83 -9.32
CA GLN A 113 6.94 6.23 -9.64
C GLN A 113 8.35 6.57 -9.14
N LEU A 114 9.34 6.49 -10.01
CA LEU A 114 10.71 6.81 -9.65
C LEU A 114 10.90 8.33 -9.69
N MET A 115 11.49 8.89 -8.65
CA MET A 115 11.67 10.33 -8.54
C MET A 115 13.04 10.66 -7.95
N MET A 116 13.79 11.50 -8.66
CA MET A 116 15.03 12.02 -8.12
C MET A 116 14.73 13.04 -7.02
N GLY A 117 15.29 12.83 -5.86
CA GLY A 117 15.07 13.66 -4.68
C GLY A 117 15.35 12.89 -3.40
N ASN A 118 15.51 13.63 -2.32
CA ASN A 118 15.85 13.06 -1.03
C ASN A 118 14.60 13.02 -0.13
N ASN A 119 14.20 11.84 0.26
CA ASN A 119 13.26 11.62 1.36
C ASN A 119 13.91 10.67 2.39
N ASN A 120 14.74 11.26 3.26
CA ASN A 120 15.52 10.51 4.24
C ASN A 120 14.67 9.72 5.24
N GLU A 121 13.40 10.10 5.45
CA GLU A 121 12.54 9.45 6.42
C GLU A 121 11.87 8.18 5.84
N GLN A 122 11.52 8.19 4.55
CA GLN A 122 10.86 7.07 3.89
C GLN A 122 11.13 7.10 2.39
N LYS A 123 12.01 6.23 1.90
CA LYS A 123 12.38 6.18 0.47
C LYS A 123 11.28 5.62 -0.42
N ILE A 124 10.44 4.73 0.08
CA ILE A 124 9.29 4.18 -0.67
C ILE A 124 7.99 4.66 -0.04
N VAL A 125 7.16 5.33 -0.84
CA VAL A 125 5.92 5.97 -0.38
C VAL A 125 4.73 5.46 -1.20
N PRO A 126 3.73 4.81 -0.57
CA PRO A 126 2.49 4.44 -1.25
C PRO A 126 1.73 5.66 -1.74
N ALA A 127 1.21 5.58 -2.96
CA ALA A 127 0.40 6.63 -3.58
C ALA A 127 -0.96 6.08 -4.00
N LEU A 128 -2.01 6.80 -3.62
CA LEU A 128 -3.40 6.50 -3.91
C LEU A 128 -3.90 7.45 -5.00
N MET A 129 -4.37 6.92 -6.13
CA MET A 129 -4.95 7.72 -7.20
C MET A 129 -6.44 7.45 -7.31
N PHE A 130 -7.23 8.46 -7.04
CA PHE A 130 -8.69 8.45 -7.08
C PHE A 130 -9.16 8.72 -8.51
N THR A 131 -9.81 7.73 -9.11
CA THR A 131 -10.22 7.74 -10.52
C THR A 131 -11.68 7.32 -10.68
N GLN A 132 -12.25 7.50 -11.86
CA GLN A 132 -13.62 7.13 -12.19
C GLN A 132 -14.63 7.73 -11.18
N GLN A 133 -15.48 6.92 -10.56
CA GLN A 133 -16.46 7.37 -9.55
C GLN A 133 -15.84 7.89 -8.26
N GLN A 134 -14.53 7.68 -8.06
CA GLN A 134 -13.78 8.20 -6.91
C GLN A 134 -13.00 9.49 -7.23
N ALA A 135 -12.96 9.92 -8.49
CA ALA A 135 -12.29 11.16 -8.86
C ALA A 135 -12.87 12.36 -8.08
N GLY A 136 -11.99 13.22 -7.56
CA GLY A 136 -12.35 14.36 -6.71
C GLY A 136 -12.57 14.02 -5.23
N LYS A 137 -12.33 12.78 -4.81
CA LYS A 137 -12.51 12.35 -3.41
C LYS A 137 -11.22 12.24 -2.61
N ALA A 138 -10.07 12.59 -3.18
CA ALA A 138 -8.78 12.44 -2.51
C ALA A 138 -8.73 13.25 -1.20
N GLU A 139 -9.21 14.49 -1.18
CA GLU A 139 -9.23 15.32 0.02
C GLU A 139 -10.15 14.75 1.12
N GLU A 140 -11.36 14.30 0.74
CA GLU A 140 -12.27 13.63 1.67
C GLU A 140 -11.64 12.37 2.27
N ALA A 141 -10.95 11.56 1.44
CA ALA A 141 -10.29 10.35 1.88
C ALA A 141 -9.11 10.64 2.82
N ILE A 142 -8.27 11.63 2.50
CA ILE A 142 -7.16 12.08 3.37
C ILE A 142 -7.68 12.49 4.74
N ASN A 143 -8.73 13.33 4.78
CA ASN A 143 -9.33 13.80 6.02
C ASN A 143 -9.92 12.62 6.82
N PHE A 144 -10.60 11.70 6.17
CA PHE A 144 -11.14 10.49 6.80
C PHE A 144 -10.02 9.61 7.38
N TYR A 145 -8.97 9.30 6.60
CA TYR A 145 -7.87 8.45 7.08
C TYR A 145 -7.10 9.12 8.23
N THR A 146 -6.78 10.40 8.11
CA THR A 146 -6.08 11.11 9.18
C THR A 146 -6.92 11.18 10.46
N ASP A 147 -8.24 11.34 10.38
CA ASP A 147 -9.13 11.26 11.53
C ASP A 147 -9.15 9.87 12.18
N VAL A 148 -9.28 8.80 11.38
CA VAL A 148 -9.27 7.42 11.87
C VAL A 148 -7.96 7.09 12.56
N PHE A 149 -6.82 7.41 11.96
CA PHE A 149 -5.50 7.04 12.50
C PHE A 149 -5.00 7.97 13.61
N SER A 150 -5.54 9.19 13.75
CA SER A 150 -5.18 10.12 14.84
C SER A 150 -5.84 9.78 16.17
N LYS A 151 -6.99 9.12 16.15
CA LYS A 151 -7.81 8.83 17.34
C LYS A 151 -7.46 7.53 18.04
N GLN A 152 -6.53 6.75 17.50
CA GLN A 152 -6.13 5.50 18.09
C GLN A 152 -5.42 5.71 19.43
N ASN A 153 -5.99 5.18 20.52
CA ASN A 153 -5.37 4.99 21.85
C ASN A 153 -4.71 6.21 22.51
N GLY A 154 -5.27 7.40 22.40
CA GLY A 154 -4.77 8.57 23.14
C GLY A 154 -3.31 8.95 22.88
N SER A 155 -2.70 8.36 21.84
CA SER A 155 -1.33 8.67 21.43
C SER A 155 -1.28 9.98 20.64
N PRO A 156 -0.23 10.80 20.84
CA PRO A 156 -0.11 12.06 20.12
C PRO A 156 -0.04 11.78 18.62
N LYS A 157 -0.75 12.60 17.86
CA LYS A 157 -0.86 12.72 16.40
C LYS A 157 0.06 11.79 15.57
N ASN A 158 -0.37 10.54 15.38
CA ASN A 158 0.33 9.62 14.49
C ASN A 158 -0.11 9.80 13.02
N ALA A 159 -1.05 10.73 12.76
CA ALA A 159 -1.60 11.01 11.45
C ALA A 159 -1.84 12.51 11.28
N GLU A 160 -1.35 13.07 10.18
CA GLU A 160 -1.53 14.49 9.86
C GLU A 160 -1.41 14.73 8.35
N VAL A 161 -2.07 15.77 7.89
CA VAL A 161 -1.90 16.29 6.53
C VAL A 161 -0.61 17.13 6.50
N LYS A 162 0.33 16.76 5.64
CA LYS A 162 1.61 17.47 5.46
C LYS A 162 1.52 18.55 4.40
N MET A 163 0.86 18.23 3.30
CA MET A 163 0.74 19.13 2.15
C MET A 163 -0.49 18.76 1.33
N ILE A 164 -1.18 19.76 0.80
CA ILE A 164 -2.22 19.62 -0.23
C ILE A 164 -1.94 20.64 -1.33
N SER A 165 -1.92 20.17 -2.57
CA SER A 165 -1.79 20.98 -3.78
C SER A 165 -2.95 20.64 -4.73
N PRO A 166 -4.01 21.46 -4.79
CA PRO A 166 -5.09 21.27 -5.74
C PRO A 166 -4.70 21.73 -7.13
N TYR A 167 -5.44 21.29 -8.15
CA TYR A 167 -5.39 21.84 -9.48
C TYR A 167 -5.98 23.26 -9.48
N GLU A 168 -5.27 24.18 -10.15
CA GLU A 168 -5.70 25.55 -10.34
C GLU A 168 -6.50 25.69 -11.65
N LYS A 169 -7.19 26.81 -11.79
CA LYS A 169 -7.96 27.12 -13.00
C LYS A 169 -7.06 27.15 -14.23
N GLY A 170 -7.40 26.34 -15.23
CA GLY A 170 -6.67 26.27 -16.49
C GLY A 170 -5.55 25.22 -16.53
N GLU A 171 -5.32 24.49 -15.45
CA GLU A 171 -4.47 23.30 -15.46
C GLU A 171 -5.19 22.13 -16.18
N HIS A 172 -4.51 21.02 -16.36
CA HIS A 172 -4.95 19.92 -17.22
C HIS A 172 -6.04 19.00 -16.61
N ASP A 173 -6.43 19.25 -15.33
CA ASP A 173 -7.49 18.48 -14.66
C ASP A 173 -8.53 19.44 -14.04
N VAL A 174 -9.50 18.91 -13.31
CA VAL A 174 -10.60 19.68 -12.73
C VAL A 174 -10.09 20.59 -11.62
N GLU A 175 -10.44 21.89 -11.68
CA GLU A 175 -10.11 22.88 -10.64
C GLU A 175 -10.60 22.39 -9.27
N GLY A 176 -9.71 22.40 -8.27
CA GLY A 176 -9.99 21.96 -6.91
C GLY A 176 -9.75 20.46 -6.66
N TYR A 177 -9.59 19.62 -7.70
CA TYR A 177 -9.13 18.25 -7.51
C TYR A 177 -7.69 18.23 -6.99
N ILE A 178 -7.33 17.21 -6.22
CA ILE A 178 -6.00 17.11 -5.63
C ILE A 178 -4.99 16.64 -6.69
N LYS A 179 -4.11 17.55 -7.10
CA LYS A 179 -2.98 17.27 -7.98
C LYS A 179 -1.93 16.42 -7.27
N HIS A 180 -1.63 16.77 -6.02
CA HIS A 180 -0.70 16.05 -5.17
C HIS A 180 -0.95 16.41 -3.71
N ALA A 181 -1.03 15.41 -2.85
CA ALA A 181 -1.09 15.60 -1.40
C ALA A 181 -0.16 14.63 -0.70
N GLN A 182 0.39 15.05 0.44
CA GLN A 182 1.18 14.22 1.34
C GLN A 182 0.52 14.23 2.72
N PHE A 183 0.40 13.05 3.31
CA PHE A 183 -0.16 12.88 4.64
C PHE A 183 0.49 11.68 5.33
N THR A 184 0.45 11.65 6.64
CA THR A 184 0.96 10.51 7.42
C THR A 184 -0.18 9.74 8.05
N LEU A 185 -0.05 8.40 8.06
CA LEU A 185 -0.87 7.49 8.83
C LEU A 185 0.07 6.60 9.64
N ASN A 186 -0.13 6.53 10.94
CA ASN A 186 0.74 5.79 11.86
C ASN A 186 2.24 6.13 11.68
N ASN A 187 2.53 7.44 11.50
CA ASN A 187 3.86 8.01 11.20
C ASN A 187 4.50 7.51 9.88
N GLN A 188 3.73 6.93 8.98
CA GLN A 188 4.20 6.57 7.64
C GLN A 188 3.61 7.54 6.62
N LEU A 189 4.46 7.98 5.70
CA LEU A 189 4.08 8.90 4.63
C LEU A 189 3.27 8.16 3.55
N PHE A 190 2.23 8.82 3.08
CA PHE A 190 1.40 8.45 1.94
C PHE A 190 1.25 9.65 1.01
N VAL A 191 1.02 9.36 -0.25
CA VAL A 191 0.63 10.33 -1.26
C VAL A 191 -0.79 10.03 -1.72
N ALA A 192 -1.56 11.07 -2.06
CA ALA A 192 -2.83 10.92 -2.75
C ALA A 192 -2.97 11.94 -3.87
N MET A 193 -3.70 11.56 -4.91
CA MET A 193 -4.04 12.41 -6.04
C MET A 193 -5.38 12.01 -6.65
N ASP A 194 -6.06 12.97 -7.27
CA ASP A 194 -7.22 12.75 -8.12
C ASP A 194 -6.81 12.71 -9.58
N SER A 195 -7.59 12.02 -10.40
CA SER A 195 -7.53 12.17 -11.86
C SER A 195 -8.92 11.95 -12.48
N SER A 196 -9.39 12.93 -13.25
CA SER A 196 -10.63 12.86 -14.03
C SER A 196 -10.44 12.22 -15.41
N GLY A 197 -9.20 11.81 -15.74
CA GLY A 197 -8.88 11.17 -17.02
C GLY A 197 -9.70 9.90 -17.28
N ALA A 198 -9.79 9.50 -18.54
CA ALA A 198 -10.50 8.29 -18.97
C ALA A 198 -9.73 7.02 -18.57
N HIS A 199 -9.63 6.78 -17.26
CA HIS A 199 -9.00 5.57 -16.74
C HIS A 199 -9.96 4.38 -16.81
N ASN A 200 -9.40 3.19 -17.09
CA ASN A 200 -10.13 1.92 -17.08
C ASN A 200 -9.90 1.13 -15.77
N PHE A 201 -9.42 1.79 -14.71
CA PHE A 201 -9.11 1.18 -13.43
C PHE A 201 -9.57 2.08 -12.26
N THR A 202 -9.81 1.46 -11.14
CA THR A 202 -10.03 2.08 -9.83
C THR A 202 -9.44 1.15 -8.76
N PHE A 203 -9.57 1.48 -7.48
CA PHE A 203 -9.10 0.63 -6.38
C PHE A 203 -9.68 -0.78 -6.45
N ASN A 204 -8.85 -1.77 -6.19
CA ASN A 204 -9.22 -3.16 -6.05
C ASN A 204 -8.30 -3.89 -5.06
N GLU A 205 -8.50 -5.20 -4.90
CA GLU A 205 -7.72 -6.03 -3.96
C GLU A 205 -6.32 -6.40 -4.46
N GLY A 206 -5.96 -6.03 -5.69
CA GLY A 206 -4.61 -6.28 -6.26
C GLY A 206 -3.48 -5.65 -5.44
N VAL A 207 -3.77 -4.54 -4.76
CA VAL A 207 -2.94 -3.96 -3.70
C VAL A 207 -3.85 -3.59 -2.53
N SER A 208 -3.47 -3.97 -1.31
CA SER A 208 -4.14 -3.59 -0.07
C SER A 208 -3.13 -3.08 0.96
N ILE A 209 -3.61 -2.37 1.96
CA ILE A 209 -2.78 -1.87 3.06
C ILE A 209 -3.05 -2.71 4.31
N VAL A 210 -2.02 -3.35 4.84
CA VAL A 210 -2.09 -4.13 6.07
C VAL A 210 -1.90 -3.21 7.27
N VAL A 211 -2.83 -3.29 8.23
CA VAL A 211 -2.80 -2.60 9.52
C VAL A 211 -2.59 -3.63 10.62
N PRO A 212 -1.36 -3.82 11.12
CA PRO A 212 -1.10 -4.72 12.23
C PRO A 212 -1.66 -4.15 13.53
N CYS A 213 -2.44 -4.97 14.26
CA CYS A 213 -3.06 -4.61 15.53
C CYS A 213 -2.55 -5.47 16.68
N GLU A 214 -2.24 -4.85 17.82
CA GLU A 214 -1.74 -5.55 19.00
C GLU A 214 -2.86 -6.12 19.87
N THR A 215 -4.03 -5.47 19.88
CA THR A 215 -5.15 -5.85 20.75
C THR A 215 -6.44 -6.03 19.97
N GLN A 216 -7.42 -6.68 20.60
CA GLN A 216 -8.75 -6.83 20.02
C GLN A 216 -9.46 -5.48 19.86
N GLU A 217 -9.25 -4.57 20.80
CA GLU A 217 -9.82 -3.21 20.75
C GLU A 217 -9.30 -2.43 19.53
N GLU A 218 -8.02 -2.59 19.17
CA GLU A 218 -7.46 -1.99 17.94
C GLU A 218 -8.09 -2.60 16.70
N ILE A 219 -8.25 -3.94 16.65
CA ILE A 219 -8.93 -4.63 15.55
C ILE A 219 -10.35 -4.11 15.41
N ASP A 220 -11.10 -4.08 16.51
CA ASP A 220 -12.50 -3.64 16.53
C ASP A 220 -12.63 -2.17 16.09
N TYR A 221 -11.72 -1.33 16.55
CA TYR A 221 -11.69 0.08 16.17
C TYR A 221 -11.48 0.28 14.67
N PHE A 222 -10.36 -0.23 14.11
CA PHE A 222 -10.07 -0.05 12.70
C PHE A 222 -11.10 -0.73 11.81
N TRP A 223 -11.52 -1.94 12.16
CA TRP A 223 -12.56 -2.65 11.43
C TRP A 223 -13.83 -1.83 11.33
N ASN A 224 -14.38 -1.37 12.46
CA ASN A 224 -15.63 -0.63 12.48
C ASN A 224 -15.52 0.73 11.75
N LYS A 225 -14.38 1.42 11.90
CA LYS A 225 -14.17 2.72 11.25
C LYS A 225 -13.98 2.61 9.74
N LEU A 226 -13.18 1.67 9.28
CA LEU A 226 -12.88 1.53 7.86
C LEU A 226 -13.99 0.83 7.07
N THR A 227 -14.85 0.02 7.71
CA THR A 227 -16.02 -0.56 7.05
C THR A 227 -17.23 0.38 7.00
N GLU A 228 -17.21 1.51 7.68
CA GLU A 228 -18.31 2.49 7.66
C GLU A 228 -18.51 3.05 6.24
N GLY A 229 -19.66 2.69 5.62
CA GLY A 229 -19.95 3.00 4.22
C GLY A 229 -19.17 2.16 3.19
N GLY A 230 -18.40 1.19 3.65
CA GLY A 230 -17.60 0.26 2.85
C GLY A 230 -18.16 -1.16 2.85
N GLN A 231 -17.27 -2.14 2.75
CA GLN A 231 -17.64 -3.55 2.61
C GLN A 231 -16.70 -4.46 3.39
N GLU A 232 -17.27 -5.33 4.25
CA GLU A 232 -16.53 -6.40 4.92
C GLU A 232 -16.21 -7.55 3.97
N SER A 233 -15.04 -8.19 4.15
CA SER A 233 -14.67 -9.41 3.47
C SER A 233 -14.14 -10.45 4.48
N GLN A 234 -13.43 -11.48 4.02
CA GLN A 234 -12.94 -12.57 4.85
C GLN A 234 -11.51 -12.31 5.33
N CYS A 235 -11.09 -13.00 6.42
CA CYS A 235 -9.70 -13.05 6.88
C CYS A 235 -9.08 -11.66 7.16
N GLY A 236 -9.85 -10.75 7.78
CA GLY A 236 -9.38 -9.40 8.10
C GLY A 236 -9.44 -8.39 6.94
N TRP A 237 -9.86 -8.81 5.75
CA TRP A 237 -10.01 -7.94 4.60
C TRP A 237 -11.30 -7.12 4.65
N LEU A 238 -11.20 -5.89 4.20
CA LEU A 238 -12.33 -4.99 3.98
C LEU A 238 -12.03 -4.00 2.84
N LYS A 239 -13.05 -3.39 2.30
CA LYS A 239 -12.96 -2.17 1.48
C LYS A 239 -13.58 -1.02 2.24
N ASP A 240 -12.95 0.14 2.21
CA ASP A 240 -13.56 1.35 2.73
C ASP A 240 -14.55 1.98 1.72
N LYS A 241 -15.18 3.08 2.12
CA LYS A 241 -16.17 3.81 1.30
C LYS A 241 -15.60 4.38 0.01
N PHE A 242 -14.27 4.47 -0.14
CA PHE A 242 -13.59 4.90 -1.36
C PHE A 242 -13.15 3.74 -2.24
N GLY A 243 -13.29 2.49 -1.74
CA GLY A 243 -12.90 1.27 -2.44
C GLY A 243 -11.46 0.83 -2.19
N VAL A 244 -10.70 1.53 -1.35
CA VAL A 244 -9.36 1.09 -0.95
C VAL A 244 -9.47 -0.17 -0.11
N SER A 245 -8.65 -1.17 -0.43
CA SER A 245 -8.62 -2.45 0.28
C SER A 245 -7.66 -2.40 1.47
N TRP A 246 -8.14 -2.83 2.62
CA TRP A 246 -7.40 -2.91 3.87
C TRP A 246 -7.40 -4.33 4.42
N GLN A 247 -6.36 -4.65 5.20
CA GLN A 247 -6.29 -5.87 5.99
C GLN A 247 -6.04 -5.51 7.46
N ILE A 248 -6.99 -5.78 8.34
CA ILE A 248 -6.86 -5.54 9.78
C ILE A 248 -6.41 -6.85 10.42
N VAL A 249 -5.14 -6.95 10.79
CA VAL A 249 -4.47 -8.22 11.10
C VAL A 249 -3.85 -8.19 12.50
N PRO A 250 -4.09 -9.21 13.36
CA PRO A 250 -3.38 -9.31 14.63
C PRO A 250 -1.88 -9.46 14.40
N SER A 251 -1.04 -8.65 15.06
CA SER A 251 0.43 -8.68 14.95
C SER A 251 1.01 -10.06 15.28
N MET A 252 0.36 -10.80 16.18
CA MET A 252 0.75 -12.13 16.59
C MET A 252 0.50 -13.22 15.55
N LEU A 253 -0.30 -12.95 14.48
CA LEU A 253 -0.70 -13.97 13.51
C LEU A 253 0.51 -14.63 12.85
N GLY A 254 1.51 -13.84 12.45
CA GLY A 254 2.75 -14.36 11.85
C GLY A 254 3.48 -15.36 12.77
N LYS A 255 3.54 -15.07 14.08
CA LYS A 255 4.12 -15.97 15.08
C LYS A 255 3.32 -17.27 15.21
N LEU A 256 1.98 -17.20 15.26
CA LEU A 256 1.14 -18.38 15.31
C LEU A 256 1.28 -19.25 14.06
N MET A 257 1.39 -18.62 12.88
CA MET A 257 1.56 -19.31 11.60
C MET A 257 2.96 -19.90 11.40
N SER A 258 3.98 -19.43 12.14
CA SER A 258 5.32 -20.00 12.09
C SER A 258 5.47 -21.30 12.90
N ASP A 259 4.54 -21.57 13.84
CA ASP A 259 4.53 -22.80 14.62
C ASP A 259 3.89 -23.95 13.82
N PRO A 260 4.67 -24.98 13.43
CA PRO A 260 4.13 -26.10 12.64
C PRO A 260 3.02 -26.88 13.34
N ALA A 261 3.02 -26.93 14.69
CA ALA A 261 2.02 -27.65 15.46
C ALA A 261 0.66 -26.93 15.49
N ARG A 262 0.65 -25.63 15.32
CA ARG A 262 -0.55 -24.78 15.40
C ARG A 262 -1.03 -24.28 14.05
N ARG A 263 -0.17 -24.17 13.06
CA ARG A 263 -0.42 -23.55 11.74
C ARG A 263 -1.74 -23.99 11.13
N GLU A 264 -1.99 -25.30 11.07
CA GLU A 264 -3.19 -25.82 10.41
C GLU A 264 -4.46 -25.39 11.14
N LYS A 265 -4.49 -25.52 12.48
CA LYS A 265 -5.65 -25.15 13.31
C LYS A 265 -5.91 -23.64 13.25
N VAL A 266 -4.87 -22.84 13.36
CA VAL A 266 -4.95 -21.37 13.23
C VAL A 266 -5.49 -20.99 11.85
N THR A 267 -5.01 -21.65 10.78
CA THR A 267 -5.52 -21.44 9.42
C THR A 267 -7.00 -21.77 9.32
N GLN A 268 -7.42 -22.92 9.82
CA GLN A 268 -8.84 -23.33 9.82
C GLN A 268 -9.72 -22.39 10.65
N ALA A 269 -9.18 -21.80 11.72
CA ALA A 269 -9.88 -20.82 12.54
C ALA A 269 -10.09 -19.50 11.79
N PHE A 270 -9.01 -18.89 11.27
CA PHE A 270 -9.13 -17.57 10.65
C PHE A 270 -9.86 -17.58 9.29
N MET A 271 -9.79 -18.67 8.53
CA MET A 271 -10.53 -18.83 7.27
C MET A 271 -12.06 -18.74 7.45
N LYS A 272 -12.57 -18.92 8.66
CA LYS A 272 -13.99 -18.78 9.01
C LYS A 272 -14.34 -17.38 9.52
N MET A 273 -13.35 -16.51 9.70
CA MET A 273 -13.54 -15.18 10.26
C MET A 273 -13.62 -14.13 9.16
N LYS A 274 -14.49 -13.13 9.32
CA LYS A 274 -14.38 -11.85 8.64
C LYS A 274 -13.39 -10.97 9.40
N LYS A 275 -13.84 -10.39 10.51
CA LYS A 275 -12.99 -9.71 11.48
C LYS A 275 -12.27 -10.73 12.36
N PHE A 276 -10.97 -10.53 12.57
CA PHE A 276 -10.20 -11.40 13.46
C PHE A 276 -10.65 -11.30 14.91
N ASP A 277 -10.63 -12.44 15.59
CA ASP A 277 -10.85 -12.62 17.02
C ASP A 277 -9.57 -13.24 17.60
N ILE A 278 -8.79 -12.41 18.34
CA ILE A 278 -7.49 -12.81 18.89
C ILE A 278 -7.63 -14.04 19.79
N LYS A 279 -8.65 -14.05 20.67
CA LYS A 279 -8.85 -15.17 21.60
C LYS A 279 -9.06 -16.50 20.88
N LYS A 280 -9.88 -16.51 19.82
CA LYS A 280 -10.10 -17.72 19.02
C LYS A 280 -8.85 -18.19 18.28
N LEU A 281 -7.96 -17.26 17.88
CA LEU A 281 -6.68 -17.61 17.28
C LEU A 281 -5.68 -18.17 18.30
N GLU A 282 -5.72 -17.69 19.55
CA GLU A 282 -4.90 -18.19 20.64
C GLU A 282 -5.32 -19.57 21.13
N GLU A 283 -6.61 -19.87 21.06
CA GLU A 283 -7.20 -21.16 21.47
C GLU A 283 -7.05 -22.24 20.37
N ALA A 284 -6.73 -21.87 19.13
CA ALA A 284 -6.54 -22.80 18.02
C ALA A 284 -5.13 -23.42 18.05
#